data_0a384a9ec494f3974ba865237dc508a3
#
_entry.id   0a384a9ec494f3974ba865237dc508a3
#
_cell.length_a   1.000
_cell.length_b   1.000
_cell.length_c   1.000
_cell.angle_alpha   90.00
_cell.angle_beta   90.00
_cell.angle_gamma   90.00
#
_symmetry.space_group_name_H-M   'P 1'
#
loop_
_entity.id
_entity.type
_entity.pdbx_description
1 polymer ?
#
loop_
_entity_poly.entity_id
_entity_poly.type
_entity_poly.pdbx_seq_one_letter_code
_entity_poly.pdbx_strand_id
1 'polypeptide(L)'
;MPITTHDIRQALLENDQEFRRLAEEHSRCECQLEQLVKQSYWNVEDLALEVSLKKMKLFLKDQMEMIVARHRRNQSVMQQQMHQSQAHY
;
A
#
# COMPACT_ATOMS: atom_id res chain seq x y z
N MET A 1 24.13 -3.16 3.05
CA MET A 1 23.31 -2.11 2.43
C MET A 1 21.95 -2.06 3.06
N PRO A 2 21.49 -0.87 3.34
CA PRO A 2 20.14 -0.77 3.90
C PRO A 2 19.13 -1.08 2.82
N ILE A 3 18.03 -1.69 3.22
CA ILE A 3 16.95 -2.01 2.32
C ILE A 3 16.04 -0.80 2.22
N THR A 4 15.77 -0.35 1.01
CA THR A 4 14.91 0.80 0.81
C THR A 4 13.46 0.39 0.81
N THR A 5 12.57 1.36 0.95
CA THR A 5 11.14 1.09 0.87
C THR A 5 10.78 0.52 -0.50
N HIS A 6 11.45 1.00 -1.55
CA HIS A 6 11.21 0.48 -2.89
C HIS A 6 11.55 -1.01 -2.98
N ASP A 7 12.67 -1.40 -2.39
CA ASP A 7 13.08 -2.80 -2.40
C ASP A 7 12.08 -3.68 -1.66
N ILE A 8 11.56 -3.18 -0.53
CA ILE A 8 10.58 -3.92 0.24
C ILE A 8 9.30 -4.10 -0.58
N ARG A 9 8.85 -3.05 -1.24
CA ARG A 9 7.62 -3.14 -2.04
C ARG A 9 7.79 -4.12 -3.19
N GLN A 10 8.95 -4.12 -3.84
CA GLN A 10 9.20 -5.05 -4.93
C GLN A 10 9.15 -6.50 -4.42
N ALA A 11 9.79 -6.75 -3.29
CA ALA A 11 9.80 -8.09 -2.71
C ALA A 11 8.39 -8.53 -2.33
N LEU A 12 7.59 -7.62 -1.78
CA LEU A 12 6.23 -7.94 -1.40
C LEU A 12 5.35 -8.22 -2.60
N LEU A 13 5.53 -7.46 -3.68
CA LEU A 13 4.78 -7.70 -4.91
C LEU A 13 5.06 -9.09 -5.46
N GLU A 14 6.26 -9.57 -5.27
CA GLU A 14 6.64 -10.88 -5.78
C GLU A 14 6.24 -12.01 -4.86
N ASN A 15 6.25 -11.76 -3.56
CA ASN A 15 6.12 -12.84 -2.60
C ASN A 15 4.93 -12.80 -1.67
N ASP A 16 4.24 -11.68 -1.58
CA ASP A 16 3.11 -11.54 -0.67
C ASP A 16 1.82 -11.39 -1.46
N GLN A 17 0.98 -12.39 -1.37
CA GLN A 17 -0.25 -12.41 -2.15
C GLN A 17 -1.22 -11.31 -1.73
N GLU A 18 -1.30 -11.04 -0.44
CA GLU A 18 -2.18 -9.99 0.06
C GLU A 18 -1.73 -8.62 -0.43
N PHE A 19 -0.43 -8.35 -0.37
CA PHE A 19 0.10 -7.08 -0.83
C PHE A 19 -0.15 -6.91 -2.32
N ARG A 20 0.03 -7.97 -3.09
CA ARG A 20 -0.21 -7.93 -4.53
C ARG A 20 -1.66 -7.61 -4.85
N ARG A 21 -2.58 -8.23 -4.10
CA ARG A 21 -4.00 -7.98 -4.30
C ARG A 21 -4.34 -6.52 -4.00
N LEU A 22 -3.81 -5.99 -2.90
CA LEU A 22 -4.04 -4.60 -2.55
C LEU A 22 -3.47 -3.66 -3.61
N ALA A 23 -2.30 -3.97 -4.14
CA ALA A 23 -1.68 -3.16 -5.17
C ALA A 23 -2.52 -3.16 -6.45
N GLU A 24 -3.08 -4.30 -6.81
CA GLU A 24 -3.92 -4.39 -7.98
C GLU A 24 -5.20 -3.59 -7.81
N GLU A 25 -5.81 -3.65 -6.65
CA GLU A 25 -7.01 -2.88 -6.39
C GLU A 25 -6.72 -1.39 -6.36
N HIS A 26 -5.57 -1.01 -5.81
CA HIS A 26 -5.15 0.38 -5.80
C HIS A 26 -4.97 0.90 -7.23
N SER A 27 -4.34 0.12 -8.09
CA SER A 27 -4.17 0.48 -9.49
C SER A 27 -5.52 0.61 -10.20
N ARG A 28 -6.45 -0.25 -9.86
CA ARG A 28 -7.77 -0.20 -10.48
C ARG A 28 -8.49 1.08 -10.11
N CYS A 29 -8.38 1.50 -8.84
CA CYS A 29 -8.97 2.76 -8.40
C CYS A 29 -8.35 3.93 -9.14
N GLU A 30 -7.03 3.88 -9.35
CA GLU A 30 -6.35 4.96 -10.08
C GLU A 30 -6.81 5.03 -11.52
N CYS A 31 -7.00 3.89 -12.17
CA CYS A 31 -7.49 3.87 -13.54
C CYS A 31 -8.89 4.45 -13.63
N GLN A 32 -9.75 4.09 -12.69
CA GLN A 32 -11.11 4.62 -12.70
C GLN A 32 -11.13 6.12 -12.47
N LEU A 33 -10.27 6.61 -11.57
CA LEU A 33 -10.17 8.04 -11.32
C LEU A 33 -9.67 8.77 -12.57
N GLU A 34 -8.71 8.18 -13.27
CA GLU A 34 -8.22 8.79 -14.50
C GLU A 34 -9.30 8.90 -15.54
N GLN A 35 -10.15 7.89 -15.66
CA GLN A 35 -11.23 7.93 -16.61
C GLN A 35 -12.23 9.01 -16.25
N LEU A 36 -12.51 9.18 -14.96
CA LEU A 36 -13.41 10.25 -14.54
C LEU A 36 -12.84 11.62 -14.88
N VAL A 37 -11.55 11.82 -14.65
CA VAL A 37 -10.92 13.09 -14.93
C VAL A 37 -10.97 13.43 -16.41
N LYS A 38 -10.95 12.43 -17.27
CA LYS A 38 -10.99 12.65 -18.70
C LYS A 38 -12.36 13.00 -19.24
N GLN A 39 -13.41 12.80 -18.43
CA GLN A 39 -14.75 13.16 -18.86
C GLN A 39 -14.89 14.67 -18.90
N SER A 40 -15.53 15.17 -19.93
CA SER A 40 -15.74 16.60 -20.05
C SER A 40 -17.00 17.06 -19.32
N TYR A 41 -17.78 16.14 -18.80
CA TYR A 41 -19.06 16.47 -18.19
C TYR A 41 -19.30 15.52 -17.03
N TRP A 42 -19.55 16.08 -15.86
CA TRP A 42 -19.74 15.31 -14.65
C TRP A 42 -21.13 15.56 -14.08
N ASN A 43 -21.78 14.51 -13.65
CA ASN A 43 -23.03 14.64 -12.92
C ASN A 43 -22.77 14.39 -11.44
N VAL A 44 -23.83 14.43 -10.64
CA VAL A 44 -23.72 14.27 -9.20
C VAL A 44 -23.16 12.88 -8.84
N GLU A 45 -23.57 11.88 -9.60
CA GLU A 45 -23.11 10.51 -9.35
C GLU A 45 -21.62 10.38 -9.62
N ASP A 46 -21.12 11.08 -10.62
CA ASP A 46 -19.70 11.06 -10.93
C ASP A 46 -18.89 11.69 -9.80
N LEU A 47 -19.42 12.77 -9.23
CA LEU A 47 -18.74 13.42 -8.11
C LEU A 47 -18.71 12.49 -6.89
N ALA A 48 -19.82 11.82 -6.63
CA ALA A 48 -19.88 10.86 -5.52
C ALA A 48 -18.92 9.70 -5.75
N LEU A 49 -18.82 9.24 -6.98
CA LEU A 49 -17.93 8.15 -7.31
C LEU A 49 -16.47 8.57 -7.12
N GLU A 50 -16.14 9.79 -7.49
CA GLU A 50 -14.79 10.29 -7.29
C GLU A 50 -14.40 10.26 -5.82
N VAL A 51 -15.30 10.73 -4.95
CA VAL A 51 -15.04 10.74 -3.51
C VAL A 51 -14.83 9.32 -3.00
N SER A 52 -15.69 8.40 -3.43
CA SER A 52 -15.58 7.00 -3.02
C SER A 52 -14.28 6.37 -3.47
N LEU A 53 -13.90 6.63 -4.71
CA LEU A 53 -12.67 6.06 -5.24
C LEU A 53 -11.43 6.61 -4.53
N LYS A 54 -11.44 7.89 -4.20
CA LYS A 54 -10.32 8.49 -3.48
C LYS A 54 -10.21 7.92 -2.08
N LYS A 55 -11.34 7.71 -1.41
CA LYS A 55 -11.32 7.10 -0.09
C LYS A 55 -10.82 5.66 -0.15
N MET A 56 -11.28 4.91 -1.13
CA MET A 56 -10.85 3.54 -1.31
C MET A 56 -9.35 3.48 -1.60
N LYS A 57 -8.88 4.36 -2.46
CA LYS A 57 -7.46 4.41 -2.82
C LYS A 57 -6.61 4.69 -1.59
N LEU A 58 -7.04 5.65 -0.76
CA LEU A 58 -6.31 5.97 0.45
C LEU A 58 -6.31 4.80 1.43
N PHE A 59 -7.45 4.16 1.58
CA PHE A 59 -7.56 3.00 2.46
C PHE A 59 -6.62 1.87 2.00
N LEU A 60 -6.62 1.59 0.71
CA LEU A 60 -5.75 0.54 0.16
C LEU A 60 -4.28 0.89 0.36
N LYS A 61 -3.93 2.14 0.14
CA LYS A 61 -2.56 2.58 0.34
C LYS A 61 -2.15 2.42 1.80
N ASP A 62 -3.05 2.78 2.72
CA ASP A 62 -2.76 2.63 4.15
C ASP A 62 -2.52 1.17 4.50
N GLN A 63 -3.32 0.26 3.95
CA GLN A 63 -3.15 -1.16 4.21
C GLN A 63 -1.81 -1.65 3.67
N MET A 64 -1.43 -1.19 2.48
CA MET A 64 -0.15 -1.54 1.91
C MET A 64 1.00 -1.02 2.75
N GLU A 65 0.89 0.22 3.23
CA GLU A 65 1.93 0.81 4.07
C GLU A 65 2.07 0.06 5.39
N MET A 66 0.97 -0.44 5.93
CA MET A 66 1.04 -1.23 7.15
C MET A 66 1.79 -2.53 6.92
N ILE A 67 1.59 -3.15 5.77
CA ILE A 67 2.33 -4.37 5.45
C ILE A 67 3.81 -4.08 5.27
N VAL A 68 4.13 -2.98 4.61
CA VAL A 68 5.52 -2.57 4.43
C VAL A 68 6.18 -2.30 5.79
N ALA A 69 5.48 -1.60 6.66
CA ALA A 69 6.01 -1.28 7.98
C ALA A 69 6.24 -2.53 8.81
N ARG A 70 5.31 -3.47 8.74
CA ARG A 70 5.44 -4.73 9.46
C ARG A 70 6.62 -5.53 8.94
N HIS A 71 6.78 -5.57 7.63
CA HIS A 71 7.89 -6.29 7.02
C HIS A 71 9.23 -5.67 7.41
N ARG A 72 9.30 -4.35 7.39
CA ARG A 72 10.52 -3.64 7.78
C ARG A 72 10.86 -3.89 9.23
N ARG A 73 9.85 -3.88 10.10
CA ARG A 73 10.06 -4.13 11.52
C ARG A 73 10.56 -5.56 11.75
N ASN A 74 10.01 -6.51 11.05
CA ASN A 74 10.44 -7.90 11.18
C ASN A 74 11.88 -8.07 10.74
N GLN A 75 12.28 -7.39 9.67
CA GLN A 75 13.66 -7.45 9.25
C GLN A 75 14.61 -6.83 10.27
N SER A 76 14.21 -5.71 10.85
CA SER A 76 15.00 -5.09 11.87
C SER A 76 15.17 -5.99 13.07
N VAL A 77 14.10 -6.61 13.51
CA VAL A 77 14.14 -7.53 14.63
C VAL A 77 15.06 -8.69 14.34
N MET A 78 14.99 -9.24 13.13
CA MET A 78 15.85 -10.35 12.78
C MET A 78 17.32 -9.95 12.77
N GLN A 79 17.61 -8.76 12.32
CA GLN A 79 18.97 -8.30 12.30
C GLN A 79 19.52 -8.01 13.68
N GLN A 80 18.66 -7.65 14.59
CA GLN A 80 19.07 -7.32 15.94
C GLN A 80 18.74 -8.37 16.94
N GLN A 81 18.43 -9.59 16.44
CA GLN A 81 17.97 -10.63 17.28
C GLN A 81 18.91 -10.93 18.42
N MET A 82 20.16 -10.76 18.23
CA MET A 82 21.11 -11.05 19.25
C MET A 82 21.03 -10.10 20.41
N HIS A 83 20.69 -8.88 20.14
CA HIS A 83 20.61 -8.03 21.20
C HIS A 83 19.33 -7.93 21.78
N GLN A 84 18.37 -8.37 21.14
CA GLN A 84 17.19 -8.16 21.60
C GLN A 84 16.72 -8.81 22.68
N SER A 85 17.19 -9.78 22.88
CA SER A 85 16.63 -10.55 23.88
C SER A 85 16.37 -9.77 25.06
N GLN A 86 16.85 -8.72 25.17
CA GLN A 86 16.58 -8.11 26.22
C GLN A 86 15.68 -7.12 26.24
N ALA A 87 15.49 -6.67 25.85
CA ALA A 87 14.64 -5.67 25.84
C ALA A 87 13.41 -5.69 26.41
N HIS A 88 13.26 -5.86 26.51
CA HIS A 88 12.43 -5.77 26.65
C HIS A 88 11.73 -5.69 27.42
N TYR A 89 11.51 -5.62 27.64
CA TYR A 89 10.90 -5.55 28.16
C TYR A 89 10.56 -5.62 28.61
#